data_2e70272fa38ea863039049aa708db5dc
#
_entry.id   2e70272fa38ea863039049aa708db5dc
#
_cell.length_a   1.000
_cell.length_b   1.000
_cell.length_c   1.000
_cell.angle_alpha   90.00
_cell.angle_beta   90.00
_cell.angle_gamma   90.00
#
_symmetry.space_group_name_H-M   'P 1'
#
loop_
_entity.id
_entity.type
_entity.pdbx_description
1 polymer ?
#
loop_
_entity_poly.entity_id
_entity_poly.type
_entity_poly.pdbx_seq_one_letter_code
_entity_poly.pdbx_strand_id
1 'polypeptide(L)'
;YEDGTYRSLRNTARIARLSQLNFELARSAVRGAIAQVDLARLRLQQPPQPGKNAQFGATTARDLVNALNDLLDASNGFLQVWVGYEALRMRLDFELGTMRLNNDGIWLDPGPILAKNLIPEGKNAATPAP
;
A
#
# COMPACT_ATOMS: atom_id res chain seq x y z
N TYR A 1 8.96 34.12 3.46
CA TYR A 1 9.38 32.97 2.61
C TYR A 1 9.39 31.68 3.44
N GLU A 2 9.90 31.70 4.66
CA GLU A 2 9.99 30.52 5.56
C GLU A 2 8.63 29.92 5.93
N ASP A 3 7.63 30.74 6.24
CA ASP A 3 6.28 30.28 6.61
C ASP A 3 5.58 29.46 5.49
N GLY A 4 5.82 29.83 4.23
CA GLY A 4 5.30 29.11 3.07
C GLY A 4 5.91 27.70 2.94
N THR A 5 7.21 27.58 3.17
CA THR A 5 7.94 26.32 3.09
C THR A 5 7.51 25.36 4.21
N TYR A 6 7.37 25.85 5.43
CA TYR A 6 6.89 25.02 6.55
C TYR A 6 5.45 24.54 6.36
N ARG A 7 4.58 25.36 5.76
CA ARG A 7 3.20 24.95 5.43
C ARG A 7 3.19 23.88 4.36
N SER A 8 4.00 24.03 3.30
CA SER A 8 4.14 23.02 2.24
C SER A 8 4.62 21.69 2.81
N LEU A 9 5.68 21.70 3.60
CA LEU A 9 6.24 20.50 4.23
C LEU A 9 5.23 19.78 5.14
N ARG A 10 4.49 20.52 5.97
CA ARG A 10 3.43 19.92 6.80
C ARG A 10 2.31 19.30 5.95
N ASN A 11 1.94 19.94 4.86
CA ASN A 11 0.92 19.42 3.95
C ASN A 11 1.42 18.16 3.26
N THR A 12 2.63 18.15 2.71
CA THR A 12 3.25 16.99 2.07
C THR A 12 3.36 15.81 3.05
N ALA A 13 3.78 16.06 4.31
CA ALA A 13 3.84 15.03 5.33
C ALA A 13 2.47 14.43 5.68
N ARG A 14 1.41 15.27 5.75
CA ARG A 14 0.03 14.80 5.97
C ARG A 14 -0.47 13.94 4.81
N ILE A 15 -0.21 14.37 3.58
CA ILE A 15 -0.58 13.62 2.38
C ILE A 15 0.19 12.30 2.33
N ALA A 16 1.48 12.28 2.69
CA ALA A 16 2.28 11.06 2.76
C ALA A 16 1.71 10.05 3.75
N ARG A 17 1.28 10.53 4.94
CA ARG A 17 0.62 9.66 5.92
C ARG A 17 -0.73 9.13 5.44
N LEU A 18 -1.52 9.95 4.78
CA LEU A 18 -2.79 9.52 4.18
C LEU A 18 -2.55 8.47 3.09
N SER A 19 -1.55 8.68 2.22
CA SER A 19 -1.16 7.73 1.19
C SER A 19 -0.66 6.41 1.77
N GLN A 20 0.04 6.43 2.90
CA GLN A 20 0.44 5.21 3.61
C GLN A 20 -0.78 4.41 4.10
N LEU A 21 -1.79 5.08 4.65
CA LEU A 21 -3.04 4.42 5.06
C LEU A 21 -3.80 3.85 3.87
N ASN A 22 -3.86 4.59 2.76
CA ASN A 22 -4.48 4.12 1.53
C ASN A 22 -3.74 2.91 0.93
N PHE A 23 -2.43 2.88 1.04
CA PHE A 23 -1.61 1.72 0.65
C PHE A 23 -1.96 0.47 1.47
N GLU A 24 -2.07 0.57 2.78
CA GLU A 24 -2.47 -0.56 3.63
C GLU A 24 -3.91 -1.02 3.33
N LEU A 25 -4.81 -0.09 3.05
CA LEU A 25 -6.18 -0.40 2.63
C LEU A 25 -6.21 -1.14 1.30
N ALA A 26 -5.47 -0.66 0.28
CA ALA A 26 -5.37 -1.31 -1.02
C ALA A 26 -4.75 -2.71 -0.93
N ARG A 27 -3.73 -2.88 -0.07
CA ARG A 27 -3.14 -4.19 0.23
C ARG A 27 -4.16 -5.16 0.85
N SER A 28 -5.00 -4.65 1.75
CA SER A 28 -6.09 -5.44 2.35
C SER A 28 -7.14 -5.84 1.32
N ALA A 29 -7.49 -4.95 0.39
CA ALA A 29 -8.44 -5.22 -0.70
C ALA A 29 -7.95 -6.36 -1.62
N VAL A 30 -6.65 -6.36 -2.00
CA VAL A 30 -6.06 -7.46 -2.79
C VAL A 30 -6.15 -8.80 -2.04
N ARG A 31 -5.86 -8.82 -0.73
CA ARG A 31 -6.00 -10.04 0.08
C ARG A 31 -7.44 -10.55 0.11
N GLY A 32 -8.40 -9.64 0.24
CA GLY A 32 -9.83 -9.98 0.17
C GLY A 32 -10.22 -10.57 -1.18
N ALA A 33 -9.75 -9.99 -2.28
CA ALA A 33 -10.01 -10.48 -3.63
C ALA A 33 -9.39 -11.88 -3.87
N ILE A 34 -8.18 -12.14 -3.36
CA ILE A 34 -7.57 -13.48 -3.39
C ILE A 34 -8.46 -14.51 -2.67
N ALA A 35 -8.93 -14.18 -1.46
CA ALA A 35 -9.81 -15.06 -0.71
C ALA A 35 -11.14 -15.35 -1.43
N GLN A 36 -11.68 -14.39 -2.16
CA GLN A 36 -12.88 -14.58 -2.99
C GLN A 36 -12.62 -15.54 -4.16
N VAL A 37 -11.46 -15.41 -4.84
CA VAL A 37 -11.07 -16.34 -5.90
C VAL A 37 -10.92 -17.76 -5.35
N ASP A 38 -10.29 -17.94 -4.20
CA ASP A 38 -10.13 -19.25 -3.58
C ASP A 38 -11.48 -19.86 -3.20
N LEU A 39 -12.40 -19.05 -2.66
CA LEU A 39 -13.76 -19.48 -2.34
C LEU A 39 -14.54 -19.89 -3.62
N ALA A 40 -14.43 -19.11 -4.69
CA ALA A 40 -15.07 -19.43 -5.98
C ALA A 40 -14.52 -20.74 -6.58
N ARG A 41 -13.19 -20.98 -6.47
CA ARG A 41 -12.57 -22.25 -6.87
C ARG A 41 -13.08 -23.45 -6.07
N LEU A 42 -13.15 -23.30 -4.74
CA LEU A 42 -13.68 -24.36 -3.86
C LEU A 42 -15.13 -24.70 -4.19
N ARG A 43 -15.96 -23.69 -4.49
CA ARG A 43 -17.36 -23.92 -4.92
C ARG A 43 -17.43 -24.67 -6.24
N LEU A 44 -16.52 -24.44 -7.17
CA LEU A 44 -16.45 -25.10 -8.45
C LEU A 44 -16.03 -26.57 -8.31
N GLN A 45 -15.23 -26.90 -7.31
CA GLN A 45 -14.76 -28.25 -6.99
C GLN A 45 -15.78 -29.08 -6.18
N GLN A 46 -16.82 -28.45 -5.61
CA GLN A 46 -17.86 -29.18 -4.90
C GLN A 46 -18.65 -30.07 -5.87
N PRO A 47 -18.82 -31.38 -5.57
CA PRO A 47 -19.65 -32.26 -6.39
C PRO A 47 -21.09 -31.74 -6.42
N PRO A 48 -21.78 -31.81 -7.56
CA PRO A 48 -23.15 -31.37 -7.69
C PRO A 48 -24.03 -32.17 -6.71
N GLN A 49 -24.79 -31.48 -5.88
CA GLN A 49 -25.71 -32.10 -4.94
C GLN A 49 -26.83 -32.79 -5.75
N PRO A 50 -27.17 -34.06 -5.45
CA PRO A 50 -28.26 -34.76 -6.13
C PRO A 50 -29.56 -33.98 -5.94
N GLY A 51 -30.18 -33.53 -7.04
CA GLY A 51 -31.44 -32.79 -7.07
C GLY A 51 -31.35 -31.30 -7.43
N LYS A 52 -30.18 -30.74 -7.64
CA LYS A 52 -30.02 -29.37 -8.19
C LYS A 52 -29.51 -29.39 -9.63
N ASN A 53 -30.30 -28.77 -10.52
CA ASN A 53 -30.13 -28.76 -11.98
C ASN A 53 -28.72 -28.25 -12.42
N ALA A 54 -28.32 -28.68 -13.64
CA ALA A 54 -27.09 -28.34 -14.35
C ALA A 54 -26.79 -26.82 -14.50
N GLN A 55 -27.71 -25.96 -14.13
CA GLN A 55 -27.56 -24.50 -14.05
C GLN A 55 -26.51 -24.04 -12.99
N PHE A 56 -26.17 -24.92 -12.05
CA PHE A 56 -25.21 -24.61 -10.98
C PHE A 56 -23.78 -24.41 -11.49
N GLY A 57 -23.37 -25.15 -12.54
CA GLY A 57 -22.02 -25.06 -13.10
C GLY A 57 -21.74 -23.77 -13.87
N ALA A 58 -22.73 -23.25 -14.58
CA ALA A 58 -22.59 -22.02 -15.36
C ALA A 58 -22.52 -20.77 -14.46
N THR A 59 -23.27 -20.77 -13.36
CA THR A 59 -23.26 -19.66 -12.37
C THR A 59 -21.95 -19.62 -11.60
N THR A 60 -21.46 -20.79 -11.18
CA THR A 60 -20.18 -20.89 -10.44
C THR A 60 -18.98 -20.54 -11.33
N ALA A 61 -19.02 -20.86 -12.63
CA ALA A 61 -17.99 -20.43 -13.57
C ALA A 61 -17.98 -18.89 -13.76
N ARG A 62 -19.17 -18.28 -13.85
CA ARG A 62 -19.29 -16.82 -13.88
C ARG A 62 -18.77 -16.16 -12.61
N ASP A 63 -19.10 -16.73 -11.44
CA ASP A 63 -18.65 -16.24 -10.15
C ASP A 63 -17.10 -16.26 -10.08
N LEU A 64 -16.46 -17.29 -10.61
CA LEU A 64 -15.01 -17.36 -10.70
C LEU A 64 -14.43 -16.28 -11.63
N VAL A 65 -15.03 -16.08 -12.80
CA VAL A 65 -14.60 -15.04 -13.75
C VAL A 65 -14.74 -13.64 -13.11
N ASN A 66 -15.86 -13.39 -12.43
CA ASN A 66 -16.06 -12.12 -11.72
C ASN A 66 -15.03 -11.94 -10.61
N ALA A 67 -14.77 -12.96 -9.79
CA ALA A 67 -13.75 -12.89 -8.75
C ALA A 67 -12.33 -12.65 -9.30
N LEU A 68 -12.00 -13.20 -10.47
CA LEU A 68 -10.73 -12.94 -11.15
C LEU A 68 -10.64 -11.50 -11.69
N ASN A 69 -11.74 -10.95 -12.22
CA ASN A 69 -11.79 -9.54 -12.62
C ASN A 69 -11.64 -8.62 -11.43
N ASP A 70 -12.34 -8.91 -10.32
CA ASP A 70 -12.22 -8.14 -9.08
C ASP A 70 -10.78 -8.17 -8.54
N LEU A 71 -10.10 -9.31 -8.64
CA LEU A 71 -8.68 -9.43 -8.26
C LEU A 71 -7.78 -8.60 -9.18
N LEU A 72 -8.04 -8.60 -10.49
CA LEU A 72 -7.30 -7.78 -11.45
C LEU A 72 -7.47 -6.29 -11.14
N ASP A 73 -8.70 -5.85 -10.90
CA ASP A 73 -9.01 -4.46 -10.55
C ASP A 73 -8.38 -4.05 -9.21
N ALA A 74 -8.47 -4.89 -8.20
CA ALA A 74 -7.82 -4.66 -6.92
C ALA A 74 -6.29 -4.58 -7.05
N SER A 75 -5.67 -5.43 -7.90
CA SER A 75 -4.24 -5.43 -8.16
C SER A 75 -3.79 -4.16 -8.89
N ASN A 76 -4.54 -3.72 -9.89
CA ASN A 76 -4.27 -2.48 -10.62
C ASN A 76 -4.43 -1.26 -9.71
N GLY A 77 -5.47 -1.22 -8.88
CA GLY A 77 -5.67 -0.18 -7.87
C GLY A 77 -4.54 -0.12 -6.85
N PHE A 78 -4.07 -1.28 -6.38
CA PHE A 78 -2.92 -1.37 -5.49
C PHE A 78 -1.64 -0.81 -6.14
N LEU A 79 -1.35 -1.16 -7.39
CA LEU A 79 -0.18 -0.65 -8.11
C LEU A 79 -0.23 0.87 -8.27
N GLN A 80 -1.39 1.45 -8.58
CA GLN A 80 -1.55 2.91 -8.70
C GLN A 80 -1.27 3.60 -7.36
N VAL A 81 -1.83 3.08 -6.27
CA VAL A 81 -1.61 3.64 -4.91
C VAL A 81 -0.15 3.48 -4.50
N TRP A 82 0.48 2.34 -4.81
CA TRP A 82 1.87 2.09 -4.50
C TRP A 82 2.81 3.07 -5.23
N VAL A 83 2.65 3.22 -6.54
CA VAL A 83 3.47 4.17 -7.34
C VAL A 83 3.27 5.60 -6.83
N GLY A 84 2.03 6.01 -6.55
CA GLY A 84 1.74 7.33 -5.98
C GLY A 84 2.37 7.55 -4.61
N TYR A 85 2.38 6.55 -3.75
CA TYR A 85 3.02 6.59 -2.44
C TYR A 85 4.54 6.72 -2.53
N GLU A 86 5.20 5.92 -3.41
CA GLU A 86 6.65 6.00 -3.62
C GLU A 86 7.08 7.34 -4.22
N ALA A 87 6.34 7.87 -5.20
CA ALA A 87 6.59 9.18 -5.76
C ALA A 87 6.50 10.30 -4.69
N LEU A 88 5.53 10.18 -3.77
CA LEU A 88 5.34 11.14 -2.69
C LEU A 88 6.46 11.05 -1.65
N ARG A 89 6.95 9.84 -1.35
CA ARG A 89 8.10 9.63 -0.46
C ARG A 89 9.36 10.27 -1.05
N MET A 90 9.63 10.01 -2.31
CA MET A 90 10.76 10.60 -3.03
C MET A 90 10.69 12.14 -3.00
N ARG A 91 9.51 12.70 -3.23
CA ARG A 91 9.28 14.14 -3.16
C ARG A 91 9.53 14.69 -1.76
N LEU A 92 9.08 13.99 -0.72
CA LEU A 92 9.30 14.40 0.68
C LEU A 92 10.79 14.40 1.01
N ASP A 93 11.55 13.38 0.61
CA ASP A 93 12.99 13.30 0.79
C ASP A 93 13.72 14.43 0.07
N PHE A 94 13.26 14.79 -1.13
CA PHE A 94 13.80 15.91 -1.89
C PHE A 94 13.52 17.25 -1.18
N GLU A 95 12.27 17.50 -0.75
CA GLU A 95 11.86 18.73 -0.04
C GLU A 95 12.58 18.89 1.31
N LEU A 96 12.91 17.77 1.98
CA LEU A 96 13.68 17.75 3.24
C LEU A 96 15.20 17.88 3.03
N GLY A 97 15.70 17.74 1.77
CA GLY A 97 17.12 17.70 1.49
C GLY A 97 17.82 16.43 2.00
N THR A 98 17.06 15.37 2.31
CA THR A 98 17.58 14.08 2.80
C THR A 98 17.76 13.05 1.69
N MET A 99 17.40 13.40 0.45
CA MET A 99 17.47 12.53 -0.70
C MET A 99 18.90 12.05 -0.95
N ARG A 100 19.09 10.74 -0.99
CA ARG A 100 20.37 10.11 -1.32
C ARG A 100 20.27 9.41 -2.66
N LEU A 101 21.26 9.60 -3.52
CA LEU A 101 21.40 8.92 -4.79
C LEU A 101 22.59 7.97 -4.74
N ASN A 102 22.51 6.86 -5.45
CA ASN A 102 23.66 5.98 -5.70
C ASN A 102 24.56 6.59 -6.79
N ASN A 103 25.66 5.90 -7.13
CA ASN A 103 26.58 6.34 -8.16
C ASN A 103 25.96 6.40 -9.58
N ASP A 104 24.84 5.72 -9.79
CA ASP A 104 24.08 5.68 -11.05
C ASP A 104 22.96 6.71 -11.08
N GLY A 105 22.84 7.56 -10.05
CA GLY A 105 21.81 8.58 -9.94
C GLY A 105 20.44 8.05 -9.53
N ILE A 106 20.35 6.80 -9.05
CA ILE A 106 19.10 6.19 -8.58
C ILE A 106 18.89 6.55 -7.10
N TRP A 107 17.65 6.92 -6.74
CA TRP A 107 17.27 7.19 -5.37
C TRP A 107 17.44 5.94 -4.49
N LEU A 108 18.11 6.15 -3.36
CA LEU A 108 18.24 5.13 -2.30
C LEU A 108 17.08 5.29 -1.32
N ASP A 109 16.17 4.32 -1.32
CA ASP A 109 15.04 4.30 -0.40
C ASP A 109 15.52 4.19 1.06
N PRO A 110 15.23 5.19 1.94
CA PRO A 110 15.58 5.14 3.35
C PRO A 110 14.73 4.16 4.17
N GLY A 111 13.79 3.47 3.54
CA GLY A 111 12.83 2.58 4.19
C GLY A 111 11.57 3.30 4.69
N PRO A 112 10.68 2.60 5.42
CA PRO A 112 9.42 3.17 5.88
C PRO A 112 9.66 4.34 6.83
N ILE A 113 8.83 5.40 6.70
CA ILE A 113 8.86 6.56 7.59
C ILE A 113 8.35 6.12 8.97
N LEU A 114 9.27 5.82 9.86
CA LEU A 114 8.97 5.50 11.25
C LEU A 114 9.10 6.77 12.09
N ALA A 115 8.20 6.98 13.04
CA ALA A 115 8.27 8.12 13.98
C ALA A 115 9.62 8.19 14.72
N LYS A 116 10.28 7.05 14.92
CA LYS A 116 11.62 6.92 15.50
C LYS A 116 12.71 7.62 14.66
N ASN A 117 12.56 7.65 13.33
CA ASN A 117 13.54 8.25 12.42
C ASN A 117 13.38 9.78 12.30
N LEU A 118 12.29 10.34 12.85
CA LEU A 118 12.00 11.78 12.85
C LEU A 118 12.56 12.51 14.08
N ILE A 119 13.05 11.76 15.07
CA ILE A 119 13.69 12.34 16.26
C ILE A 119 15.19 12.35 15.99
N PRO A 120 15.84 13.54 15.83
CA PRO A 120 17.29 13.60 15.72
C PRO A 120 17.92 12.98 16.97
N GLU A 121 18.78 12.00 16.80
CA GLU A 121 19.58 11.33 17.86
C GLU A 121 20.55 12.31 18.55
N GLY A 122 20.06 13.36 19.14
CA GLY A 122 20.91 14.43 19.62
C GLY A 122 20.62 14.99 21.02
N LYS A 123 19.64 14.46 21.76
CA LYS A 123 19.29 15.08 23.07
C LYS A 123 18.97 14.12 24.23
N ASN A 124 19.49 12.91 24.25
CA ASN A 124 19.42 12.07 25.45
C ASN A 124 20.79 11.70 26.03
N ALA A 125 21.68 12.67 26.10
CA ALA A 125 22.88 12.54 26.91
C ALA A 125 22.88 13.61 28.04
N ALA A 126 21.83 13.59 28.84
CA ALA A 126 21.90 14.17 30.19
C ALA A 126 22.21 13.00 31.14
N THR A 127 23.49 12.64 31.23
CA THR A 127 24.04 11.89 32.34
C THR A 127 23.85 12.69 33.63
N PRO A 128 23.18 12.20 34.67
CA PRO A 128 23.26 12.83 35.96
C PRO A 128 24.68 12.61 36.50
N ALA A 129 25.37 13.69 36.78
CA ALA A 129 26.65 13.70 37.49
C ALA A 129 26.45 13.25 38.94
N PRO A 130 27.49 12.69 39.57
CA PRO A 130 27.48 12.06 40.91
C PRO A 130 27.21 13.02 42.05
#